data_dda0dd5f2dc704b34a503de1cea5c0ec
#
_entry.id   dda0dd5f2dc704b34a503de1cea5c0ec
#
_cell.length_a   1.000
_cell.length_b   1.000
_cell.length_c   1.000
_cell.angle_alpha   90.00
_cell.angle_beta   90.00
_cell.angle_gamma   90.00
#
_symmetry.space_group_name_H-M   'P 1'
#
loop_
_entity.id
_entity.type
_entity.pdbx_description
1 polymer ?
#
loop_
_entity_poly.entity_id
_entity_poly.type
_entity_poly.pdbx_seq_one_letter_code
_entity_poly.pdbx_strand_id
1 'polypeptide(L)'
;MSFDFNDLIDMLDGEEFDEKPVDLKTFVRSPEYLGLPELSDYQYTLIEKSSQIYKESTLIKLFGEEEGRIRFKQTANEVVAQLGKGSGKDYCSTIATSYIVYLLLCLKDPATYYGKPPGDSIDIINIAINS
;
A
#
# COMPACT_ATOMS: atom_id res chain seq x y z
N MET A 1 20.31 -23.16 -12.38
CA MET A 1 20.54 -21.73 -12.15
C MET A 1 19.56 -21.23 -11.12
N SER A 2 20.05 -21.00 -9.92
CA SER A 2 19.19 -20.54 -8.84
C SER A 2 18.97 -19.03 -8.94
N PHE A 3 17.71 -18.61 -8.95
CA PHE A 3 17.36 -17.20 -8.85
C PHE A 3 17.62 -16.73 -7.43
N ASP A 4 18.55 -15.83 -7.26
CA ASP A 4 18.78 -15.19 -5.98
C ASP A 4 17.66 -14.18 -5.72
N PHE A 5 17.25 -14.05 -4.48
CA PHE A 5 16.24 -13.07 -4.06
C PHE A 5 16.67 -11.65 -4.40
N ASN A 6 17.96 -11.34 -4.32
CA ASN A 6 18.50 -10.04 -4.71
C ASN A 6 18.36 -9.75 -6.20
N ASP A 7 18.52 -10.77 -7.04
CA ASP A 7 18.31 -10.62 -8.49
C ASP A 7 16.85 -10.28 -8.81
N LEU A 8 15.93 -10.90 -8.09
CA LEU A 8 14.50 -10.61 -8.24
C LEU A 8 14.18 -9.17 -7.84
N ILE A 9 14.76 -8.70 -6.73
CA ILE A 9 14.59 -7.32 -6.28
C ILE A 9 15.14 -6.35 -7.32
N ASP A 10 16.32 -6.61 -7.86
CA ASP A 10 16.94 -5.76 -8.87
C ASP A 10 16.08 -5.69 -10.14
N MET A 11 15.48 -6.79 -10.53
CA MET A 11 14.57 -6.81 -11.68
C MET A 11 13.32 -5.97 -11.44
N LEU A 12 12.75 -6.05 -10.24
CA LEU A 12 11.58 -5.25 -9.87
C LEU A 12 11.94 -3.77 -9.83
N ASP A 13 13.06 -3.44 -9.19
CA ASP A 13 13.54 -2.06 -9.08
C ASP A 13 13.84 -1.45 -10.46
N GLY A 14 14.35 -2.26 -11.39
CA GLY A 14 14.66 -1.80 -12.72
C GLY A 14 13.47 -1.47 -13.59
N GLU A 15 12.30 -2.08 -13.32
CA GLU A 15 11.12 -1.96 -14.17
C GLU A 15 10.04 -1.03 -13.60
N GLU A 16 9.64 -1.22 -12.35
CA GLU A 16 8.48 -0.54 -11.79
C GLU A 16 8.79 0.31 -10.55
N PHE A 17 9.83 -0.02 -9.79
CA PHE A 17 10.08 0.58 -8.50
C PHE A 17 11.40 1.34 -8.44
N ASP A 18 11.38 2.52 -7.81
CA ASP A 18 12.59 3.20 -7.36
C ASP A 18 13.07 2.61 -6.03
N GLU A 19 12.14 2.16 -5.22
CA GLU A 19 12.41 1.56 -3.92
C GLU A 19 11.41 0.45 -3.68
N LYS A 20 11.88 -0.69 -3.16
CA LYS A 20 10.99 -1.78 -2.79
C LYS A 20 10.18 -1.36 -1.56
N PRO A 21 8.84 -1.41 -1.64
CA PRO A 21 8.01 -1.00 -0.51
C PRO A 21 8.15 -1.96 0.66
N VAL A 22 8.15 -1.40 1.88
CA VAL A 22 8.10 -2.20 3.11
C VAL A 22 6.64 -2.57 3.39
N ASP A 23 6.45 -3.61 4.20
CA ASP A 23 5.11 -4.03 4.60
C ASP A 23 4.49 -3.00 5.56
N LEU A 24 3.19 -3.12 5.78
CA LEU A 24 2.44 -2.17 6.59
C LEU A 24 2.96 -2.09 8.03
N LYS A 25 3.25 -3.23 8.65
CA LYS A 25 3.76 -3.24 10.03
C LYS A 25 5.07 -2.48 10.15
N THR A 26 5.99 -2.71 9.23
CA THR A 26 7.26 -2.00 9.20
C THR A 26 7.05 -0.50 9.02
N PHE A 27 6.15 -0.11 8.11
CA PHE A 27 5.83 1.28 7.86
C PHE A 27 5.27 1.97 9.11
N VAL A 28 4.38 1.31 9.82
CA VAL A 28 3.76 1.87 11.03
C VAL A 28 4.76 1.95 12.17
N ARG A 29 5.53 0.90 12.41
CA ARG A 29 6.32 0.74 13.61
C ARG A 29 7.73 1.32 13.54
N SER A 30 8.36 1.28 12.37
CA SER A 30 9.77 1.69 12.24
C SER A 30 9.94 3.20 12.44
N PRO A 31 10.94 3.63 13.24
CA PRO A 31 11.26 5.06 13.38
C PRO A 31 11.67 5.71 12.06
N GLU A 32 12.12 4.94 11.07
CA GLU A 32 12.45 5.46 9.74
C GLU A 32 11.22 5.88 8.95
N TYR A 33 10.05 5.41 9.36
CA TYR A 33 8.77 5.74 8.74
C TYR A 33 7.88 6.45 9.76
N LEU A 34 6.77 5.85 10.18
CA LEU A 34 5.85 6.52 11.09
C LEU A 34 6.25 6.44 12.57
N GLY A 35 6.92 5.37 12.98
CA GLY A 35 7.37 5.20 14.36
C GLY A 35 6.24 5.21 15.37
N LEU A 36 5.11 4.60 15.05
CA LEU A 36 3.91 4.60 15.89
C LEU A 36 3.85 3.36 16.79
N PRO A 37 3.08 3.42 17.88
CA PRO A 37 2.82 2.24 18.70
C PRO A 37 2.10 1.12 17.93
N GLU A 38 2.17 -0.10 18.45
CA GLU A 38 1.52 -1.26 17.83
C GLU A 38 0.01 -1.05 17.70
N LEU A 39 -0.52 -1.36 16.53
CA LEU A 39 -1.96 -1.32 16.28
C LEU A 39 -2.59 -2.66 16.60
N SER A 40 -3.92 -2.69 16.79
CA SER A 40 -4.64 -3.95 16.92
C SER A 40 -4.69 -4.68 15.57
N ASP A 41 -4.94 -6.00 15.62
CA ASP A 41 -5.07 -6.80 14.40
C ASP A 41 -6.19 -6.27 13.51
N TYR A 42 -7.29 -5.83 14.12
CA TYR A 42 -8.42 -5.26 13.38
C TYR A 42 -8.01 -3.98 12.65
N GLN A 43 -7.25 -3.11 13.31
CA GLN A 43 -6.77 -1.87 12.69
C GLN A 43 -5.83 -2.15 11.52
N TYR A 44 -4.90 -3.09 11.67
CA TYR A 44 -4.02 -3.49 10.56
C TYR A 44 -4.82 -4.04 9.40
N THR A 45 -5.79 -4.90 9.67
CA THR A 45 -6.63 -5.49 8.61
C THR A 45 -7.39 -4.42 7.84
N LEU A 46 -7.98 -3.47 8.57
CA LEU A 46 -8.74 -2.37 7.95
C LEU A 46 -7.84 -1.51 7.06
N ILE A 47 -6.68 -1.13 7.56
CA ILE A 47 -5.73 -0.30 6.82
C ILE A 47 -5.22 -1.06 5.58
N GLU A 48 -4.86 -2.32 5.75
CA GLU A 48 -4.34 -3.13 4.64
C GLU A 48 -5.36 -3.27 3.51
N LYS A 49 -6.62 -3.53 3.84
CA LYS A 49 -7.69 -3.65 2.84
C LYS A 49 -7.96 -2.34 2.11
N SER A 50 -7.82 -1.22 2.80
CA SER A 50 -8.13 0.09 2.21
C SER A 50 -6.95 0.73 1.50
N SER A 51 -5.74 0.23 1.68
CA SER A 51 -4.53 0.85 1.13
C SER A 51 -3.85 0.06 0.01
N GLN A 52 -4.33 -1.13 -0.32
CA GLN A 52 -3.70 -1.92 -1.39
C GLN A 52 -4.07 -1.35 -2.74
N ILE A 53 -3.07 -0.80 -3.43
CA ILE A 53 -3.26 -0.09 -4.69
C ILE A 53 -2.57 -0.76 -5.88
N TYR A 54 -1.76 -1.78 -5.65
CA TYR A 54 -1.00 -2.41 -6.71
C TYR A 54 -1.85 -3.40 -7.52
N LYS A 55 -1.50 -3.56 -8.80
CA LYS A 55 -2.12 -4.53 -9.69
C LYS A 55 -1.81 -5.96 -9.28
N GLU A 56 -2.64 -6.91 -9.73
CA GLU A 56 -2.42 -8.32 -9.47
C GLU A 56 -1.03 -8.77 -9.92
N SER A 57 -0.59 -8.37 -11.11
CA SER A 57 0.73 -8.75 -11.63
C SER A 57 1.86 -8.29 -10.73
N THR A 58 1.75 -7.09 -10.15
CA THR A 58 2.75 -6.57 -9.23
C THR A 58 2.76 -7.34 -7.92
N LEU A 59 1.59 -7.66 -7.39
CA LEU A 59 1.48 -8.45 -6.16
C LEU A 59 2.05 -9.86 -6.34
N ILE A 60 1.86 -10.45 -7.51
CA ILE A 60 2.44 -11.76 -7.83
C ILE A 60 3.97 -11.66 -7.85
N LYS A 61 4.51 -10.61 -8.43
CA LYS A 61 5.97 -10.39 -8.43
C LYS A 61 6.53 -10.20 -7.03
N LEU A 62 5.82 -9.48 -6.16
CA LEU A 62 6.29 -9.19 -4.81
C LEU A 62 6.13 -10.37 -3.84
N PHE A 63 5.05 -11.13 -3.95
CA PHE A 63 4.67 -12.14 -2.94
C PHE A 63 4.59 -13.56 -3.48
N GLY A 64 4.79 -13.77 -4.78
CA GLY A 64 4.59 -15.05 -5.42
C GLY A 64 3.18 -15.21 -5.98
N GLU A 65 2.99 -16.19 -6.87
CA GLU A 65 1.74 -16.35 -7.62
C GLU A 65 0.54 -16.58 -6.71
N GLU A 66 0.66 -17.52 -5.77
CA GLU A 66 -0.46 -17.86 -4.89
C GLU A 66 -0.82 -16.73 -3.95
N GLU A 67 0.17 -16.24 -3.20
CA GLU A 67 -0.05 -15.17 -2.21
C GLU A 67 -0.45 -13.86 -2.88
N GLY A 68 0.15 -13.54 -4.01
CA GLY A 68 -0.19 -12.33 -4.76
C GLY A 68 -1.64 -12.31 -5.23
N ARG A 69 -2.15 -13.45 -5.69
CA ARG A 69 -3.54 -13.58 -6.10
C ARG A 69 -4.50 -13.47 -4.93
N ILE A 70 -4.14 -14.08 -3.81
CA ILE A 70 -4.95 -13.99 -2.58
C ILE A 70 -5.05 -12.52 -2.13
N ARG A 71 -3.93 -11.81 -2.08
CA ARG A 71 -3.91 -10.41 -1.67
C ARG A 71 -4.72 -9.53 -2.61
N PHE A 72 -4.65 -9.77 -3.90
CA PHE A 72 -5.44 -9.02 -4.88
C PHE A 72 -6.94 -9.23 -4.69
N LYS A 73 -7.37 -10.46 -4.43
CA LYS A 73 -8.78 -10.76 -4.17
C LYS A 73 -9.31 -10.09 -2.89
N GLN A 74 -8.43 -9.86 -1.92
CA GLN A 74 -8.79 -9.20 -0.68
C GLN A 74 -8.81 -7.67 -0.81
N THR A 75 -8.32 -7.15 -1.94
CA THR A 75 -8.33 -5.71 -2.21
C THR A 75 -9.76 -5.22 -2.43
N ALA A 76 -10.10 -4.11 -1.80
CA ALA A 76 -11.42 -3.50 -1.93
C ALA A 76 -11.31 -2.15 -2.64
N ASN A 77 -12.22 -1.90 -3.58
CA ASN A 77 -12.34 -0.59 -4.23
C ASN A 77 -13.04 0.41 -3.32
N GLU A 78 -13.86 -0.07 -2.41
CA GLU A 78 -14.58 0.75 -1.47
C GLU A 78 -14.61 0.06 -0.11
N VAL A 79 -14.26 0.80 0.92
CA VAL A 79 -14.31 0.30 2.30
C VAL A 79 -15.21 1.22 3.11
N VAL A 80 -16.26 0.64 3.71
CA VAL A 80 -17.16 1.36 4.60
C VAL A 80 -16.92 0.86 6.01
N ALA A 81 -16.44 1.74 6.88
CA ALA A 81 -16.16 1.40 8.27
C ALA A 81 -17.16 2.09 9.19
N GLN A 82 -17.96 1.28 9.88
CA GLN A 82 -18.86 1.77 10.92
C GLN A 82 -18.25 1.44 12.27
N LEU A 83 -17.47 2.38 12.78
CA LEU A 83 -16.75 2.19 14.04
C LEU A 83 -17.34 3.11 15.11
N GLY A 84 -17.38 2.61 16.33
CA GLY A 84 -17.83 3.40 17.45
C GLY A 84 -16.90 4.58 17.75
N LYS A 85 -17.43 5.56 18.46
CA LYS A 85 -16.65 6.71 18.91
C LYS A 85 -15.48 6.23 19.77
N GLY A 86 -14.28 6.73 19.49
CA GLY A 86 -13.08 6.32 20.21
C GLY A 86 -12.40 5.07 19.66
N SER A 87 -12.88 4.52 18.53
CA SER A 87 -12.28 3.33 17.91
C SER A 87 -11.02 3.64 17.11
N GLY A 88 -10.67 4.92 16.93
CA GLY A 88 -9.49 5.30 16.16
C GLY A 88 -9.68 5.30 14.66
N LYS A 89 -10.91 5.45 14.16
CA LYS A 89 -11.18 5.43 12.72
C LYS A 89 -10.44 6.52 11.94
N ASP A 90 -10.36 7.72 12.50
CA ASP A 90 -9.65 8.83 11.86
C ASP A 90 -8.14 8.57 11.85
N TYR A 91 -7.64 7.97 12.91
CA TYR A 91 -6.25 7.56 13.02
C TYR A 91 -5.91 6.50 11.97
N CYS A 92 -6.76 5.48 11.81
CA CYS A 92 -6.58 4.45 10.79
C CYS A 92 -6.65 5.04 9.38
N SER A 93 -7.58 5.96 9.13
CA SER A 93 -7.71 6.62 7.84
C SER A 93 -6.45 7.42 7.49
N THR A 94 -5.88 8.13 8.46
CA THR A 94 -4.66 8.89 8.27
C THR A 94 -3.48 7.97 7.94
N ILE A 95 -3.34 6.86 8.65
CA ILE A 95 -2.29 5.87 8.39
C ILE A 95 -2.47 5.25 7.00
N ALA A 96 -3.71 4.88 6.64
CA ALA A 96 -4.00 4.30 5.34
C ALA A 96 -3.62 5.26 4.20
N THR A 97 -3.98 6.52 4.33
CA THR A 97 -3.63 7.56 3.35
C THR A 97 -2.12 7.73 3.24
N SER A 98 -1.43 7.76 4.37
CA SER A 98 0.02 7.87 4.40
C SER A 98 0.70 6.68 3.72
N TYR A 99 0.18 5.48 3.96
CA TYR A 99 0.72 4.28 3.34
C TYR A 99 0.47 4.27 1.83
N ILE A 100 -0.71 4.71 1.37
CA ILE A 100 -1.01 4.85 -0.06
C ILE A 100 -0.01 5.81 -0.72
N VAL A 101 0.23 6.97 -0.12
CA VAL A 101 1.21 7.92 -0.65
C VAL A 101 2.59 7.28 -0.73
N TYR A 102 2.99 6.57 0.32
CA TYR A 102 4.27 5.88 0.34
C TYR A 102 4.38 4.85 -0.78
N LEU A 103 3.35 4.01 -0.96
CA LEU A 103 3.35 2.99 -2.01
C LEU A 103 3.44 3.60 -3.40
N LEU A 104 2.78 4.75 -3.62
CA LEU A 104 2.88 5.47 -4.89
C LEU A 104 4.28 6.04 -5.11
N LEU A 105 4.91 6.55 -4.06
CA LEU A 105 6.26 7.12 -4.15
C LEU A 105 7.33 6.06 -4.40
N CYS A 106 7.06 4.81 -4.06
CA CYS A 106 7.98 3.70 -4.36
C CYS A 106 8.02 3.37 -5.85
N LEU A 107 6.99 3.73 -6.62
CA LEU A 107 6.95 3.49 -8.06
C LEU A 107 7.81 4.52 -8.80
N LYS A 108 8.48 4.10 -9.87
CA LYS A 108 9.28 5.01 -10.70
C LYS A 108 8.43 6.09 -11.36
N ASP A 109 7.32 5.67 -11.95
CA ASP A 109 6.36 6.57 -12.60
C ASP A 109 4.96 6.04 -12.32
N PRO A 110 4.32 6.52 -11.24
CA PRO A 110 2.97 6.07 -10.89
C PRO A 110 1.96 6.24 -12.03
N ALA A 111 2.04 7.33 -12.77
CA ALA A 111 1.12 7.58 -13.89
C ALA A 111 1.24 6.49 -14.95
N THR A 112 2.45 6.18 -15.40
CA THR A 112 2.68 5.13 -16.39
C THR A 112 2.26 3.76 -15.85
N TYR A 113 2.49 3.50 -14.58
CA TYR A 113 2.07 2.25 -13.95
C TYR A 113 0.56 2.00 -14.10
N TYR A 114 -0.24 3.06 -13.97
CA TYR A 114 -1.71 2.97 -14.10
C TYR A 114 -2.22 3.28 -15.52
N GLY A 115 -1.33 3.30 -16.52
CA GLY A 115 -1.72 3.49 -17.92
C GLY A 115 -1.99 4.93 -18.31
N LYS A 116 -1.53 5.90 -17.55
CA LYS A 116 -1.64 7.31 -17.88
C LYS A 116 -0.38 7.81 -18.60
N PRO A 117 -0.43 8.98 -19.27
CA PRO A 117 0.77 9.58 -19.84
C PRO A 117 1.86 9.81 -18.78
N PRO A 118 3.14 9.67 -19.14
CA PRO A 118 4.23 9.90 -18.19
C PRO A 118 4.15 11.29 -17.56
N GLY A 119 4.34 11.34 -16.24
CA GLY A 119 4.32 12.59 -15.50
C GLY A 119 2.94 13.15 -15.21
N ASP A 120 1.87 12.44 -15.59
CA ASP A 120 0.51 12.85 -15.25
C ASP A 120 0.27 12.75 -13.74
N SER A 121 -0.65 13.56 -13.22
CA SER A 121 -0.88 13.60 -11.77
C SER A 121 -1.80 12.49 -11.30
N ILE A 122 -1.56 12.05 -10.07
CA ILE A 122 -2.46 11.16 -9.33
C ILE A 122 -2.92 11.92 -8.10
N ASP A 123 -4.24 12.08 -7.97
CA ASP A 123 -4.81 12.87 -6.89
C ASP A 123 -5.37 11.98 -5.79
N ILE A 124 -5.10 12.36 -4.54
CA ILE A 124 -5.71 11.74 -3.37
C ILE A 124 -6.64 12.78 -2.77
N ILE A 125 -7.94 12.45 -2.73
CA ILE A 125 -8.96 13.40 -2.28
C ILE A 125 -9.55 12.92 -0.96
N ASN A 126 -9.49 13.80 0.04
CA ASN A 126 -10.13 13.56 1.34
C ASN A 126 -11.30 14.54 1.48
N ILE A 127 -12.50 13.98 1.64
CA ILE A 127 -13.70 14.77 1.78
C ILE A 127 -14.30 14.51 3.16
N ALA A 128 -14.45 15.57 3.95
CA ALA A 128 -15.07 15.50 5.26
C ALA A 128 -16.31 16.39 5.29
N ILE A 129 -17.39 15.84 5.84
CA ILE A 129 -18.63 16.61 6.05
C ILE A 129 -18.70 16.94 7.52
N ASN A 130 -18.68 18.24 7.82
CA ASN A 130 -18.88 18.73 9.18
C ASN A 130 -20.38 18.75 9.49
N SER A 131 -20.75 18.00 10.51
CA SER A 131 -22.12 18.00 11.03
C SER A 131 -22.20 18.87 12.27
#